data_ea4fe522003f5562d575e856b194923b
#
_entry.id   ea4fe522003f5562d575e856b194923b
#
_cell.length_a   1.000
_cell.length_b   1.000
_cell.length_c   1.000
_cell.angle_alpha   90.00
_cell.angle_beta   90.00
_cell.angle_gamma   90.00
#
_symmetry.space_group_name_H-M   'P 1'
#
loop_
_entity.id
_entity.type
_entity.pdbx_description
1 polymer ?
#
loop_
_entity_poly.entity_id
_entity_poly.type
_entity_poly.pdbx_seq_one_letter_code
_entity_poly.pdbx_strand_id
1 'polypeptide(L)'
;VSEGLKRVYGIDLGTTYSAIAYVDEHGKPVIVPNQESERITPSVVLFDGDSIIVGNTAKESAKVEPDRVVSRVKQHMGDPNFVFEHDSQVFGAEDISSFILRKVVGDAELALGEEQITDVVITCPAYFGTPEREATANAGRLAGLNVRAVLNEPTAAAIAYGLEQAENQTVLVYDLGGGTFDITMIEIKDRLIRVICTGGDHRLGGTLWDEAVVMYLADQFRTETGVDSDPMDDPEVLNDLFLQAERGKKTLTQRDKAPFRVTHAGQQARVELDRSKFDELTRNLLDRTIELTREMLADAREKGHESFDKIILVGGSTRMPQVRERLVQEFGKEPETFDPDEAVAKGAALFGLKESLEASVREILTPEGTADPETPADAPTEEQVSEALDRIESQFGFTLTGPVRDLVNTKIVNVLSKSLGVVALNEANQETVVYLLPRNGEVPMEYSSDFGTDKANQEGVDIRVMAGERDSPEPLDCKDVGTATLNLPPRLPAHSPIRVKFAINRDGRLLVTATDLTGGSSIDVEFETEAVMNAEDVEQRSSALRMLNVS
;
A
#
# COMPACT_ATOMS: atom_id res chain seq x y z
N VAL A 1 -20.30 21.71 -7.18
CA VAL A 1 -19.58 21.88 -5.91
C VAL A 1 -19.09 23.31 -5.91
N SER A 2 -19.63 24.14 -4.99
CA SER A 2 -19.27 25.56 -4.84
C SER A 2 -17.82 25.67 -4.30
N GLU A 3 -17.17 26.82 -4.53
CA GLU A 3 -15.76 27.15 -4.25
C GLU A 3 -15.25 26.95 -2.80
N GLY A 4 -15.57 25.87 -2.09
CA GLY A 4 -15.20 25.76 -0.69
C GLY A 4 -14.76 24.40 -0.19
N LEU A 5 -15.46 23.32 -0.46
CA LEU A 5 -15.03 21.98 -0.05
C LEU A 5 -14.39 21.28 -1.25
N LYS A 6 -13.05 21.22 -1.27
CA LYS A 6 -12.33 20.51 -2.33
C LYS A 6 -12.63 19.02 -2.23
N ARG A 7 -13.09 18.44 -3.36
CA ARG A 7 -13.29 17.00 -3.45
C ARG A 7 -11.94 16.31 -3.38
N VAL A 8 -11.84 15.29 -2.54
CA VAL A 8 -10.67 14.41 -2.46
C VAL A 8 -11.04 13.06 -3.04
N TYR A 9 -10.21 12.56 -3.93
CA TYR A 9 -10.41 11.27 -4.59
C TYR A 9 -9.62 10.18 -3.88
N GLY A 10 -10.18 8.97 -3.83
CA GLY A 10 -9.48 7.79 -3.34
C GLY A 10 -8.96 6.96 -4.50
N ILE A 11 -7.68 6.63 -4.49
CA ILE A 11 -7.05 5.81 -5.52
C ILE A 11 -6.51 4.54 -4.88
N ASP A 12 -6.98 3.40 -5.37
CA ASP A 12 -6.33 2.12 -5.17
C ASP A 12 -5.27 1.93 -6.25
N LEU A 13 -4.00 2.11 -5.89
CA LEU A 13 -2.86 1.83 -6.77
C LEU A 13 -2.46 0.37 -6.59
N GLY A 14 -3.12 -0.55 -7.29
CA GLY A 14 -2.91 -1.98 -7.17
C GLY A 14 -1.74 -2.52 -8.02
N THR A 15 -1.20 -3.68 -7.64
CA THR A 15 -0.12 -4.35 -8.40
C THR A 15 -0.56 -4.75 -9.81
N THR A 16 -1.81 -5.16 -9.96
CA THR A 16 -2.36 -5.69 -11.23
C THR A 16 -3.40 -4.76 -11.83
N TYR A 17 -4.23 -4.15 -11.00
CA TYR A 17 -5.30 -3.22 -11.39
C TYR A 17 -5.35 -2.06 -10.42
N SER A 18 -5.69 -0.88 -10.93
CA SER A 18 -5.92 0.34 -10.16
C SER A 18 -7.33 0.87 -10.36
N ALA A 19 -7.86 1.56 -9.36
CA ALA A 19 -9.19 2.14 -9.39
C ALA A 19 -9.21 3.52 -8.74
N ILE A 20 -10.14 4.38 -9.15
CA ILE A 20 -10.38 5.69 -8.54
C ILE A 20 -11.84 5.84 -8.13
N ALA A 21 -12.06 6.41 -6.95
CA ALA A 21 -13.37 6.69 -6.40
C ALA A 21 -13.48 8.11 -5.88
N TYR A 22 -14.70 8.58 -5.78
CA TYR A 22 -15.05 9.82 -5.08
C TYR A 22 -16.32 9.61 -4.25
N VAL A 23 -16.63 10.55 -3.38
CA VAL A 23 -17.90 10.56 -2.66
C VAL A 23 -18.85 11.51 -3.36
N ASP A 24 -20.04 11.01 -3.74
CA ASP A 24 -21.05 11.77 -4.44
C ASP A 24 -21.80 12.77 -3.53
N GLU A 25 -22.73 13.52 -4.09
CA GLU A 25 -23.55 14.51 -3.37
C GLU A 25 -24.49 13.88 -2.32
N HIS A 26 -24.68 12.56 -2.37
CA HIS A 26 -25.48 11.80 -1.41
C HIS A 26 -24.63 11.14 -0.32
N GLY A 27 -23.31 11.43 -0.28
CA GLY A 27 -22.38 10.83 0.68
C GLY A 27 -22.03 9.36 0.38
N LYS A 28 -22.24 8.89 -0.86
CA LYS A 28 -21.92 7.52 -1.26
C LYS A 28 -20.60 7.48 -2.01
N PRO A 29 -19.70 6.53 -1.69
CA PRO A 29 -18.49 6.32 -2.46
C PRO A 29 -18.82 5.64 -3.80
N VAL A 30 -18.34 6.22 -4.89
CA VAL A 30 -18.61 5.80 -6.27
C VAL A 30 -17.29 5.61 -7.01
N ILE A 31 -17.15 4.46 -7.69
CA ILE A 31 -16.02 4.23 -8.60
C ILE A 31 -16.26 5.00 -9.90
N VAL A 32 -15.22 5.68 -10.37
CA VAL A 32 -15.23 6.33 -11.69
C VAL A 32 -14.74 5.32 -12.72
N PRO A 33 -15.55 4.99 -13.74
CA PRO A 33 -15.11 4.09 -14.80
C PRO A 33 -14.05 4.77 -15.68
N ASN A 34 -13.13 3.97 -16.22
CA ASN A 34 -12.16 4.43 -17.21
C ASN A 34 -12.81 4.67 -18.59
N GLN A 35 -12.02 5.14 -19.57
CA GLN A 35 -12.52 5.41 -20.93
C GLN A 35 -13.09 4.18 -21.66
N GLU A 36 -12.70 2.97 -21.24
CA GLU A 36 -13.21 1.70 -21.75
C GLU A 36 -14.50 1.27 -21.04
N SER A 37 -15.05 2.12 -20.13
CA SER A 37 -16.21 1.85 -19.28
C SER A 37 -15.98 0.71 -18.28
N GLU A 38 -14.74 0.39 -17.97
CA GLU A 38 -14.36 -0.58 -16.94
C GLU A 38 -14.11 0.13 -15.59
N ARG A 39 -14.41 -0.55 -14.50
CA ARG A 39 -14.32 0.02 -13.14
C ARG A 39 -12.91 -0.05 -12.55
N ILE A 40 -12.03 -0.81 -13.20
CA ILE A 40 -10.62 -1.01 -12.85
C ILE A 40 -9.76 -0.88 -14.11
N THR A 41 -8.55 -0.35 -13.97
CA THR A 41 -7.58 -0.17 -15.05
C THR A 41 -6.37 -1.06 -14.79
N PRO A 42 -5.92 -1.89 -15.76
CA PRO A 42 -4.69 -2.67 -15.59
C PRO A 42 -3.48 -1.77 -15.28
N SER A 43 -2.73 -2.10 -14.24
CA SER A 43 -1.49 -1.40 -13.84
C SER A 43 -0.32 -1.85 -14.71
N VAL A 44 -0.46 -1.67 -16.02
CA VAL A 44 0.50 -2.07 -17.05
C VAL A 44 0.81 -0.88 -17.93
N VAL A 45 2.09 -0.66 -18.22
CA VAL A 45 2.61 0.49 -18.98
C VAL A 45 3.37 0.01 -20.19
N LEU A 46 3.03 0.50 -21.37
CA LEU A 46 3.75 0.32 -22.63
C LEU A 46 4.44 1.64 -22.99
N PHE A 47 5.72 1.55 -23.31
CA PHE A 47 6.52 2.64 -23.83
C PHE A 47 6.55 2.57 -25.36
N ASP A 48 5.91 3.53 -26.02
CA ASP A 48 5.82 3.62 -27.49
C ASP A 48 6.37 4.96 -27.98
N GLY A 49 7.69 5.02 -28.15
CA GLY A 49 8.42 6.27 -28.42
C GLY A 49 8.17 7.31 -27.32
N ASP A 50 7.70 8.51 -27.71
CA ASP A 50 7.38 9.60 -26.78
C ASP A 50 6.01 9.43 -26.10
N SER A 51 5.28 8.35 -26.40
CA SER A 51 3.95 8.07 -25.87
C SER A 51 4.00 6.96 -24.84
N ILE A 52 3.29 7.15 -23.75
CA ILE A 52 3.11 6.17 -22.69
C ILE A 52 1.66 5.69 -22.72
N ILE A 53 1.45 4.41 -22.95
CA ILE A 53 0.11 3.80 -23.00
C ILE A 53 -0.09 2.97 -21.73
N VAL A 54 -1.22 3.16 -21.06
CA VAL A 54 -1.52 2.46 -19.81
C VAL A 54 -2.85 1.72 -19.92
N GLY A 55 -2.94 0.55 -19.31
CA GLY A 55 -4.19 -0.22 -19.24
C GLY A 55 -4.24 -1.42 -20.18
N ASN A 56 -5.42 -1.72 -20.73
CA ASN A 56 -5.66 -2.95 -21.51
C ASN A 56 -4.79 -3.04 -22.77
N THR A 57 -4.61 -1.94 -23.49
CA THR A 57 -3.77 -1.90 -24.68
C THR A 57 -2.33 -2.27 -24.34
N ALA A 58 -1.76 -1.69 -23.28
CA ALA A 58 -0.41 -2.03 -22.83
C ALA A 58 -0.31 -3.51 -22.42
N LYS A 59 -1.32 -4.02 -21.71
CA LYS A 59 -1.38 -5.42 -21.26
C LYS A 59 -1.38 -6.40 -22.43
N GLU A 60 -2.19 -6.16 -23.45
CA GLU A 60 -2.24 -7.02 -24.64
C GLU A 60 -0.98 -6.91 -25.51
N SER A 61 -0.32 -5.75 -25.53
CA SER A 61 0.93 -5.54 -26.28
C SER A 61 2.12 -6.30 -25.71
N ALA A 62 2.07 -6.72 -24.46
CA ALA A 62 3.13 -7.53 -23.83
C ALA A 62 3.44 -8.84 -24.59
N LYS A 63 2.50 -9.36 -25.41
CA LYS A 63 2.72 -10.54 -26.26
C LYS A 63 3.67 -10.29 -27.41
N VAL A 64 3.70 -9.07 -27.94
CA VAL A 64 4.39 -8.72 -29.19
C VAL A 64 5.60 -7.84 -28.92
N GLU A 65 5.53 -7.03 -27.88
CA GLU A 65 6.56 -6.04 -27.51
C GLU A 65 6.94 -6.17 -26.02
N PRO A 66 7.37 -7.36 -25.55
CA PRO A 66 7.62 -7.60 -24.11
C PRO A 66 8.67 -6.63 -23.53
N ASP A 67 9.67 -6.25 -24.31
CA ASP A 67 10.77 -5.38 -23.86
C ASP A 67 10.35 -3.92 -23.65
N ARG A 68 9.15 -3.56 -24.10
CA ARG A 68 8.59 -2.21 -23.96
C ARG A 68 7.48 -2.11 -22.90
N VAL A 69 7.09 -3.25 -22.31
CA VAL A 69 5.96 -3.31 -21.39
C VAL A 69 6.44 -3.57 -19.96
N VAL A 70 6.00 -2.72 -19.04
CA VAL A 70 6.24 -2.90 -17.60
C VAL A 70 4.93 -3.22 -16.90
N SER A 71 4.93 -4.29 -16.15
CA SER A 71 3.84 -4.71 -15.27
C SER A 71 4.34 -4.93 -13.85
N ARG A 72 3.42 -4.98 -12.86
CA ARG A 72 3.72 -5.30 -11.45
C ARG A 72 4.70 -4.33 -10.78
N VAL A 73 4.82 -3.12 -11.28
CA VAL A 73 5.80 -2.13 -10.79
C VAL A 73 5.66 -1.84 -9.29
N LYS A 74 4.47 -1.97 -8.72
CA LYS A 74 4.22 -1.76 -7.27
C LYS A 74 5.08 -2.66 -6.37
N GLN A 75 5.49 -3.85 -6.85
CA GLN A 75 6.37 -4.75 -6.10
C GLN A 75 7.80 -4.21 -5.93
N HIS A 76 8.16 -3.19 -6.71
CA HIS A 76 9.47 -2.53 -6.71
C HIS A 76 9.44 -1.14 -6.04
N MET A 77 8.32 -0.75 -5.44
CA MET A 77 8.24 0.53 -4.72
C MET A 77 9.26 0.56 -3.58
N GLY A 78 10.05 1.63 -3.50
CA GLY A 78 11.13 1.78 -2.52
C GLY A 78 12.34 0.87 -2.79
N ASP A 79 12.49 0.31 -4.00
CA ASP A 79 13.70 -0.39 -4.46
C ASP A 79 14.51 0.51 -5.40
N PRO A 80 15.62 1.11 -4.96
CA PRO A 80 16.44 2.00 -5.77
C PRO A 80 17.17 1.27 -6.92
N ASN A 81 17.23 -0.06 -6.89
CA ASN A 81 17.90 -0.84 -7.93
C ASN A 81 16.96 -1.21 -9.08
N PHE A 82 15.64 -1.03 -8.91
CA PHE A 82 14.71 -1.25 -10.00
C PHE A 82 14.80 -0.11 -11.01
N VAL A 83 15.19 -0.43 -12.22
CA VAL A 83 15.26 0.49 -13.36
C VAL A 83 14.71 -0.14 -14.61
N PHE A 84 13.99 0.65 -15.38
CA PHE A 84 13.54 0.32 -16.73
C PHE A 84 14.11 1.33 -17.72
N GLU A 85 14.79 0.84 -18.74
CA GLU A 85 15.44 1.69 -19.76
C GLU A 85 14.63 1.70 -21.06
N HIS A 86 14.29 2.89 -21.55
CA HIS A 86 13.65 3.08 -22.85
C HIS A 86 14.18 4.36 -23.50
N ASP A 87 14.60 4.27 -24.78
CA ASP A 87 15.12 5.39 -25.59
C ASP A 87 16.18 6.25 -24.87
N SER A 88 17.15 5.57 -24.21
CA SER A 88 18.22 6.20 -23.43
C SER A 88 17.74 6.98 -22.18
N GLN A 89 16.48 6.82 -21.81
CA GLN A 89 15.94 7.31 -20.54
C GLN A 89 15.79 6.17 -19.55
N VAL A 90 15.95 6.48 -18.27
CA VAL A 90 15.83 5.54 -17.16
C VAL A 90 14.62 5.91 -16.31
N PHE A 91 13.79 4.92 -16.01
CA PHE A 91 12.57 5.08 -15.23
C PHE A 91 12.63 4.16 -14.01
N GLY A 92 12.40 4.73 -12.82
CA GLY A 92 12.22 4.00 -11.57
C GLY A 92 10.77 3.55 -11.35
N ALA A 93 10.54 2.84 -10.25
CA ALA A 93 9.21 2.36 -9.88
C ALA A 93 8.21 3.52 -9.66
N GLU A 94 8.67 4.62 -9.07
CA GLU A 94 7.88 5.83 -8.83
C GLU A 94 7.45 6.51 -10.14
N ASP A 95 8.38 6.62 -11.12
CA ASP A 95 8.08 7.18 -12.44
C ASP A 95 6.97 6.40 -13.15
N ILE A 96 7.13 5.07 -13.21
CA ILE A 96 6.19 4.19 -13.90
C ILE A 96 4.84 4.17 -13.19
N SER A 97 4.83 4.18 -11.86
CA SER A 97 3.60 4.29 -11.07
C SER A 97 2.90 5.63 -11.28
N SER A 98 3.66 6.71 -11.51
CA SER A 98 3.08 8.02 -11.83
C SER A 98 2.31 8.02 -13.14
N PHE A 99 2.74 7.25 -14.15
CA PHE A 99 2.00 7.10 -15.41
C PHE A 99 0.66 6.39 -15.19
N ILE A 100 0.64 5.34 -14.36
CA ILE A 100 -0.61 4.65 -13.98
C ILE A 100 -1.57 5.63 -13.31
N LEU A 101 -1.08 6.43 -12.35
CA LEU A 101 -1.88 7.44 -11.66
C LEU A 101 -2.40 8.51 -12.61
N ARG A 102 -1.56 9.00 -13.53
CA ARG A 102 -1.98 9.98 -14.55
C ARG A 102 -3.08 9.45 -15.46
N LYS A 103 -3.00 8.17 -15.86
CA LYS A 103 -4.06 7.52 -16.66
C LYS A 103 -5.35 7.44 -15.87
N VAL A 104 -5.32 6.91 -14.66
CA VAL A 104 -6.50 6.70 -13.82
C VAL A 104 -7.19 8.03 -13.50
N VAL A 105 -6.41 9.07 -13.21
CA VAL A 105 -6.92 10.42 -12.93
C VAL A 105 -7.45 11.08 -14.19
N GLY A 106 -6.71 11.03 -15.31
CA GLY A 106 -7.15 11.62 -16.57
C GLY A 106 -8.45 11.00 -17.11
N ASP A 107 -8.62 9.68 -16.93
CA ASP A 107 -9.88 9.01 -17.27
C ASP A 107 -11.04 9.51 -16.39
N ALA A 108 -10.78 9.73 -15.10
CA ALA A 108 -11.77 10.26 -14.18
C ALA A 108 -12.15 11.72 -14.49
N GLU A 109 -11.18 12.58 -14.84
CA GLU A 109 -11.42 13.94 -15.29
C GLU A 109 -12.36 13.98 -16.49
N LEU A 110 -12.09 13.14 -17.48
CA LEU A 110 -12.94 13.03 -18.66
C LEU A 110 -14.34 12.49 -18.35
N ALA A 111 -14.45 11.45 -17.52
CA ALA A 111 -15.72 10.83 -17.17
C ALA A 111 -16.61 11.77 -16.34
N LEU A 112 -16.04 12.60 -15.48
CA LEU A 112 -16.76 13.52 -14.61
C LEU A 112 -16.94 14.92 -15.23
N GLY A 113 -16.21 15.22 -16.32
CA GLY A 113 -16.19 16.56 -16.92
C GLY A 113 -15.51 17.59 -16.01
N GLU A 114 -14.57 17.17 -15.20
CA GLU A 114 -13.74 18.04 -14.36
C GLU A 114 -12.49 18.49 -15.11
N GLU A 115 -12.09 19.76 -14.93
CA GLU A 115 -10.91 20.30 -15.62
C GLU A 115 -9.61 19.75 -15.03
N GLN A 116 -9.57 19.53 -13.72
CA GLN A 116 -8.39 19.01 -13.01
C GLN A 116 -8.75 18.38 -11.67
N ILE A 117 -8.33 17.13 -11.47
CA ILE A 117 -8.32 16.44 -10.18
C ILE A 117 -6.95 16.66 -9.54
N THR A 118 -6.91 17.22 -8.33
CA THR A 118 -5.66 17.52 -7.63
C THR A 118 -5.48 16.75 -6.34
N ASP A 119 -6.49 16.75 -5.47
CA ASP A 119 -6.37 16.21 -4.11
C ASP A 119 -6.76 14.73 -4.07
N VAL A 120 -5.82 13.88 -3.63
CA VAL A 120 -6.01 12.43 -3.61
C VAL A 120 -5.54 11.79 -2.30
N VAL A 121 -6.17 10.68 -1.95
CA VAL A 121 -5.66 9.67 -1.01
C VAL A 121 -5.27 8.44 -1.85
N ILE A 122 -4.03 7.99 -1.73
CA ILE A 122 -3.54 6.80 -2.43
C ILE A 122 -3.39 5.66 -1.42
N THR A 123 -3.73 4.44 -1.79
CA THR A 123 -3.58 3.29 -0.88
C THR A 123 -2.30 2.52 -1.13
N CYS A 124 -1.84 1.86 -0.08
CA CYS A 124 -0.74 0.93 -0.13
C CYS A 124 -1.00 -0.29 0.77
N PRO A 125 -0.32 -1.42 0.53
CA PRO A 125 -0.40 -2.58 1.41
C PRO A 125 -0.06 -2.24 2.87
N ALA A 126 -0.67 -2.94 3.81
CA ALA A 126 -0.47 -2.66 5.23
C ALA A 126 0.97 -2.93 5.70
N TYR A 127 1.67 -3.88 5.08
CA TYR A 127 3.07 -4.20 5.42
C TYR A 127 4.10 -3.26 4.75
N PHE A 128 3.69 -2.30 3.89
CA PHE A 128 4.61 -1.31 3.36
C PHE A 128 5.25 -0.51 4.50
N GLY A 129 6.59 -0.51 4.52
CA GLY A 129 7.37 0.31 5.43
C GLY A 129 7.48 1.76 4.96
N THR A 130 8.26 2.56 5.66
CA THR A 130 8.46 3.98 5.36
C THR A 130 8.94 4.21 3.91
N PRO A 131 9.94 3.49 3.37
CA PRO A 131 10.39 3.69 1.99
C PRO A 131 9.31 3.47 0.95
N GLU A 132 8.57 2.36 1.06
CA GLU A 132 7.53 2.02 0.08
C GLU A 132 6.34 3.00 0.12
N ARG A 133 5.99 3.50 1.33
CA ARG A 133 4.93 4.50 1.51
C ARG A 133 5.33 5.85 0.92
N GLU A 134 6.57 6.26 1.15
CA GLU A 134 7.10 7.50 0.61
C GLU A 134 7.22 7.45 -0.92
N ALA A 135 7.71 6.35 -1.48
CA ALA A 135 7.72 6.10 -2.92
C ALA A 135 6.30 6.17 -3.52
N THR A 136 5.29 5.65 -2.81
CA THR A 136 3.89 5.76 -3.22
C THR A 136 3.40 7.22 -3.22
N ALA A 137 3.75 8.00 -2.21
CA ALA A 137 3.44 9.43 -2.17
C ALA A 137 4.15 10.20 -3.30
N ASN A 138 5.42 9.88 -3.56
CA ASN A 138 6.20 10.50 -4.63
C ASN A 138 5.65 10.18 -6.01
N ALA A 139 5.21 8.94 -6.27
CA ALA A 139 4.53 8.60 -7.51
C ALA A 139 3.30 9.50 -7.76
N GLY A 140 2.53 9.80 -6.70
CA GLY A 140 1.42 10.76 -6.77
C GLY A 140 1.89 12.18 -7.09
N ARG A 141 2.95 12.67 -6.43
CA ARG A 141 3.52 14.00 -6.69
C ARG A 141 4.11 14.10 -8.11
N LEU A 142 4.80 13.07 -8.59
CA LEU A 142 5.29 12.96 -9.97
C LEU A 142 4.14 13.01 -10.99
N ALA A 143 2.99 12.43 -10.66
CA ALA A 143 1.77 12.55 -11.45
C ALA A 143 1.14 13.96 -11.42
N GLY A 144 1.64 14.86 -10.57
CA GLY A 144 1.13 16.22 -10.40
C GLY A 144 -0.02 16.33 -9.39
N LEU A 145 -0.19 15.33 -8.55
CA LEU A 145 -1.26 15.25 -7.56
C LEU A 145 -0.80 15.78 -6.18
N ASN A 146 -1.72 16.35 -5.45
CA ASN A 146 -1.56 16.67 -4.04
C ASN A 146 -1.99 15.46 -3.21
N VAL A 147 -1.02 14.65 -2.79
CA VAL A 147 -1.25 13.46 -1.99
C VAL A 147 -1.52 13.87 -0.54
N ARG A 148 -2.79 13.81 -0.15
CA ARG A 148 -3.26 14.18 1.20
C ARG A 148 -2.83 13.15 2.24
N ALA A 149 -2.89 11.87 1.88
CA ALA A 149 -2.46 10.75 2.71
C ALA A 149 -2.13 9.51 1.88
N VAL A 150 -1.28 8.64 2.43
CA VAL A 150 -1.10 7.26 1.99
C VAL A 150 -1.74 6.33 3.03
N LEU A 151 -2.86 5.69 2.65
CA LEU A 151 -3.70 4.91 3.54
C LEU A 151 -3.48 3.40 3.32
N ASN A 152 -3.48 2.61 4.41
CA ASN A 152 -3.39 1.16 4.30
C ASN A 152 -4.65 0.58 3.63
N GLU A 153 -4.47 -0.33 2.65
CA GLU A 153 -5.56 -1.00 1.92
C GLU A 153 -6.60 -1.65 2.85
N PRO A 154 -6.23 -2.46 3.86
CA PRO A 154 -7.21 -3.05 4.76
C PRO A 154 -7.92 -2.01 5.64
N THR A 155 -7.26 -0.91 5.98
CA THR A 155 -7.91 0.21 6.70
C THR A 155 -8.93 0.90 5.79
N ALA A 156 -8.60 1.15 4.53
CA ALA A 156 -9.54 1.68 3.56
C ALA A 156 -10.76 0.74 3.39
N ALA A 157 -10.52 -0.55 3.19
CA ALA A 157 -11.60 -1.54 3.10
C ALA A 157 -12.48 -1.56 4.36
N ALA A 158 -11.89 -1.46 5.55
CA ALA A 158 -12.64 -1.40 6.82
C ALA A 158 -13.45 -0.11 6.97
N ILE A 159 -12.97 1.02 6.48
CA ILE A 159 -13.74 2.28 6.45
C ILE A 159 -14.97 2.13 5.54
N ALA A 160 -14.80 1.58 4.34
CA ALA A 160 -15.91 1.34 3.43
C ALA A 160 -16.93 0.35 4.03
N TYR A 161 -16.46 -0.74 4.62
CA TYR A 161 -17.30 -1.73 5.27
C TYR A 161 -18.01 -1.19 6.52
N GLY A 162 -17.28 -0.48 7.39
CA GLY A 162 -17.79 0.02 8.67
C GLY A 162 -18.89 1.07 8.52
N LEU A 163 -18.91 1.83 7.43
CA LEU A 163 -20.00 2.75 7.13
C LEU A 163 -21.32 2.06 6.79
N GLU A 164 -21.27 0.83 6.30
CA GLU A 164 -22.47 0.04 5.99
C GLU A 164 -22.97 -0.77 7.18
N GLN A 165 -22.14 -0.95 8.22
CA GLN A 165 -22.42 -1.80 9.38
C GLN A 165 -22.50 -0.97 10.67
N ALA A 166 -23.62 -1.06 11.36
CA ALA A 166 -23.86 -0.33 12.64
C ALA A 166 -23.41 -1.11 13.89
N GLU A 167 -22.85 -2.31 13.75
CA GLU A 167 -22.54 -3.20 14.87
C GLU A 167 -21.09 -3.12 15.30
N ASN A 168 -20.85 -3.18 16.60
CA ASN A 168 -19.51 -3.36 17.16
C ASN A 168 -19.01 -4.77 16.83
N GLN A 169 -17.86 -4.87 16.16
CA GLN A 169 -17.32 -6.16 15.71
C GLN A 169 -15.80 -6.11 15.53
N THR A 170 -15.18 -7.26 15.65
CA THR A 170 -13.79 -7.49 15.25
C THR A 170 -13.77 -8.26 13.95
N VAL A 171 -13.18 -7.65 12.92
CA VAL A 171 -13.14 -8.22 11.57
C VAL A 171 -11.72 -8.63 11.19
N LEU A 172 -11.63 -9.75 10.50
CA LEU A 172 -10.42 -10.21 9.84
C LEU A 172 -10.50 -9.85 8.37
N VAL A 173 -9.74 -8.86 7.93
CA VAL A 173 -9.65 -8.47 6.52
C VAL A 173 -8.59 -9.35 5.87
N TYR A 174 -9.02 -10.22 4.96
CA TYR A 174 -8.18 -11.12 4.19
C TYR A 174 -8.11 -10.57 2.75
N ASP A 175 -7.01 -9.89 2.46
CA ASP A 175 -6.79 -9.26 1.16
C ASP A 175 -5.77 -10.08 0.35
N LEU A 176 -6.26 -10.79 -0.65
CA LEU A 176 -5.43 -11.51 -1.62
C LEU A 176 -5.57 -10.82 -2.98
N GLY A 177 -4.63 -9.93 -3.24
CA GLY A 177 -4.54 -9.18 -4.48
C GLY A 177 -3.88 -9.97 -5.62
N GLY A 178 -3.46 -9.25 -6.65
CA GLY A 178 -2.71 -9.85 -7.77
C GLY A 178 -1.25 -10.13 -7.43
N GLY A 179 -0.61 -9.28 -6.63
CA GLY A 179 0.82 -9.38 -6.31
C GLY A 179 1.13 -9.58 -4.83
N THR A 180 0.18 -9.30 -3.94
CA THR A 180 0.38 -9.20 -2.50
C THR A 180 -0.70 -9.93 -1.73
N PHE A 181 -0.36 -10.36 -0.53
CA PHE A 181 -1.29 -10.88 0.46
C PHE A 181 -1.16 -10.07 1.74
N ASP A 182 -2.25 -9.46 2.17
CA ASP A 182 -2.39 -8.78 3.46
C ASP A 182 -3.45 -9.45 4.32
N ILE A 183 -3.14 -9.58 5.60
CA ILE A 183 -4.08 -10.04 6.62
C ILE A 183 -4.07 -9.08 7.79
N THR A 184 -5.24 -8.54 8.13
CA THR A 184 -5.33 -7.49 9.15
C THR A 184 -6.53 -7.75 10.05
N MET A 185 -6.32 -7.71 11.35
CA MET A 185 -7.38 -7.74 12.34
C MET A 185 -7.74 -6.31 12.74
N ILE A 186 -9.02 -5.96 12.62
CA ILE A 186 -9.54 -4.61 12.87
C ILE A 186 -10.71 -4.68 13.83
N GLU A 187 -10.66 -3.85 14.88
CA GLU A 187 -11.79 -3.57 15.76
C GLU A 187 -12.59 -2.38 15.24
N ILE A 188 -13.90 -2.56 15.04
CA ILE A 188 -14.86 -1.52 14.72
C ILE A 188 -15.79 -1.41 15.92
N LYS A 189 -15.70 -0.32 16.69
CA LYS A 189 -16.44 -0.15 17.92
C LYS A 189 -16.63 1.32 18.28
N ASP A 190 -17.87 1.71 18.59
CA ASP A 190 -18.19 3.03 19.16
C ASP A 190 -17.47 4.21 18.47
N ARG A 191 -17.56 4.29 17.12
CA ARG A 191 -16.84 5.30 16.30
C ARG A 191 -15.30 5.19 16.41
N LEU A 192 -14.80 3.99 16.59
CA LEU A 192 -13.38 3.67 16.54
C LEU A 192 -13.16 2.58 15.50
N ILE A 193 -12.26 2.84 14.55
CA ILE A 193 -11.69 1.83 13.66
C ILE A 193 -10.23 1.68 14.08
N ARG A 194 -9.90 0.56 14.71
CA ARG A 194 -8.56 0.29 15.22
C ARG A 194 -7.97 -0.93 14.56
N VAL A 195 -6.83 -0.77 13.92
CA VAL A 195 -6.00 -1.91 13.52
C VAL A 195 -5.36 -2.51 14.77
N ILE A 196 -5.57 -3.80 15.01
CA ILE A 196 -5.02 -4.54 16.14
C ILE A 196 -3.63 -5.09 15.77
N CYS A 197 -3.61 -5.85 14.68
CA CYS A 197 -2.40 -6.44 14.11
C CYS A 197 -2.54 -6.54 12.60
N THR A 198 -1.39 -6.53 11.92
CA THR A 198 -1.29 -6.79 10.49
C THR A 198 -0.16 -7.76 10.20
N GLY A 199 -0.29 -8.52 9.12
CA GLY A 199 0.70 -9.43 8.58
C GLY A 199 0.50 -9.58 7.09
N GLY A 200 1.38 -10.33 6.42
CA GLY A 200 1.25 -10.54 4.99
C GLY A 200 2.57 -10.91 4.32
N ASP A 201 2.54 -10.93 3.00
CA ASP A 201 3.71 -11.17 2.15
C ASP A 201 3.59 -10.36 0.85
N HIS A 202 4.61 -9.54 0.58
CA HIS A 202 4.64 -8.61 -0.57
C HIS A 202 4.87 -9.29 -1.93
N ARG A 203 5.11 -10.60 -1.95
CA ARG A 203 5.31 -11.41 -3.15
C ARG A 203 4.29 -12.52 -3.31
N LEU A 204 3.35 -12.65 -2.37
CA LEU A 204 2.31 -13.68 -2.38
C LEU A 204 1.01 -13.10 -2.92
N GLY A 205 0.65 -13.39 -4.15
CA GLY A 205 -0.56 -12.90 -4.80
C GLY A 205 -0.95 -13.73 -6.00
N GLY A 206 -2.06 -13.41 -6.62
CA GLY A 206 -2.65 -14.14 -7.75
C GLY A 206 -1.71 -14.40 -8.93
N THR A 207 -0.64 -13.62 -9.05
CA THR A 207 0.43 -13.83 -10.03
C THR A 207 1.16 -15.15 -9.83
N LEU A 208 1.42 -15.57 -8.58
CA LEU A 208 2.05 -16.87 -8.31
C LEU A 208 1.13 -18.02 -8.72
N TRP A 209 -0.20 -17.85 -8.59
CA TRP A 209 -1.17 -18.81 -9.15
C TRP A 209 -1.09 -18.87 -10.68
N ASP A 210 -0.91 -17.72 -11.35
CA ASP A 210 -0.69 -17.67 -12.80
C ASP A 210 0.63 -18.36 -13.18
N GLU A 211 1.71 -18.12 -12.46
CA GLU A 211 3.01 -18.79 -12.65
C GLU A 211 2.90 -20.32 -12.55
N ALA A 212 2.17 -20.82 -11.54
CA ALA A 212 1.94 -22.26 -11.41
C ALA A 212 1.21 -22.86 -12.63
N VAL A 213 0.26 -22.10 -13.20
CA VAL A 213 -0.42 -22.49 -14.45
C VAL A 213 0.55 -22.43 -15.63
N VAL A 214 1.34 -21.38 -15.78
CA VAL A 214 2.34 -21.23 -16.85
C VAL A 214 3.32 -22.41 -16.84
N MET A 215 3.87 -22.75 -15.68
CA MET A 215 4.79 -23.89 -15.53
C MET A 215 4.13 -25.21 -15.93
N TYR A 216 2.87 -25.43 -15.53
CA TYR A 216 2.11 -26.61 -15.91
C TYR A 216 1.88 -26.67 -17.42
N LEU A 217 1.51 -25.55 -18.07
CA LEU A 217 1.27 -25.50 -19.51
C LEU A 217 2.54 -25.76 -20.31
N ALA A 218 3.69 -25.22 -19.88
CA ALA A 218 4.98 -25.46 -20.50
C ALA A 218 5.39 -26.94 -20.41
N ASP A 219 5.18 -27.57 -19.24
CA ASP A 219 5.47 -29.00 -19.05
C ASP A 219 4.55 -29.91 -19.90
N GLN A 220 3.25 -29.60 -19.96
CA GLN A 220 2.31 -30.33 -20.81
C GLN A 220 2.65 -30.20 -22.30
N PHE A 221 3.02 -28.98 -22.74
CA PHE A 221 3.47 -28.76 -24.14
C PHE A 221 4.67 -29.64 -24.49
N ARG A 222 5.70 -29.64 -23.66
CA ARG A 222 6.91 -30.47 -23.88
C ARG A 222 6.59 -31.97 -23.91
N THR A 223 5.70 -32.39 -23.02
CA THR A 223 5.25 -33.78 -22.94
C THR A 223 4.48 -34.23 -24.19
N GLU A 224 3.55 -33.36 -24.69
CA GLU A 224 2.72 -33.69 -25.85
C GLU A 224 3.49 -33.61 -27.18
N THR A 225 4.36 -32.62 -27.33
CA THR A 225 5.02 -32.33 -28.61
C THR A 225 6.39 -32.99 -28.76
N GLY A 226 7.05 -33.32 -27.64
CA GLY A 226 8.43 -33.80 -27.63
C GLY A 226 9.46 -32.72 -28.00
N VAL A 227 9.09 -31.43 -27.96
CA VAL A 227 10.02 -30.31 -28.19
C VAL A 227 10.91 -30.13 -26.96
N ASP A 228 12.24 -30.10 -27.17
CA ASP A 228 13.22 -30.00 -26.09
C ASP A 228 13.33 -28.57 -25.53
N SER A 229 13.10 -27.54 -26.36
CA SER A 229 13.17 -26.15 -25.92
C SER A 229 11.99 -25.78 -25.02
N ASP A 230 12.26 -25.01 -23.97
CA ASP A 230 11.22 -24.56 -23.04
C ASP A 230 10.44 -23.37 -23.62
N PRO A 231 9.10 -23.44 -23.70
CA PRO A 231 8.29 -22.29 -24.09
C PRO A 231 8.52 -21.05 -23.22
N MET A 232 8.96 -21.20 -21.97
CA MET A 232 9.22 -20.09 -21.06
C MET A 232 10.51 -19.32 -21.36
N ASP A 233 11.41 -19.88 -22.18
CA ASP A 233 12.65 -19.20 -22.63
C ASP A 233 12.38 -18.16 -23.73
N ASP A 234 11.18 -18.18 -24.32
CA ASP A 234 10.76 -17.25 -25.36
C ASP A 234 9.87 -16.16 -24.71
N PRO A 235 10.33 -14.88 -24.64
CA PRO A 235 9.60 -13.82 -23.97
C PRO A 235 8.18 -13.56 -24.51
N GLU A 236 7.97 -13.68 -25.82
CA GLU A 236 6.65 -13.52 -26.43
C GLU A 236 5.70 -14.65 -26.02
N VAL A 237 6.18 -15.88 -26.06
CA VAL A 237 5.41 -17.06 -25.62
C VAL A 237 5.12 -17.00 -24.13
N LEU A 238 6.12 -16.66 -23.32
CA LEU A 238 5.96 -16.53 -21.88
C LEU A 238 4.87 -15.50 -21.51
N ASN A 239 4.88 -14.33 -22.12
CA ASN A 239 3.86 -13.30 -21.89
C ASN A 239 2.46 -13.75 -22.35
N ASP A 240 2.36 -14.44 -23.50
CA ASP A 240 1.09 -15.03 -23.94
C ASP A 240 0.58 -16.09 -22.93
N LEU A 241 1.47 -16.93 -22.40
CA LEU A 241 1.11 -17.90 -21.38
C LEU A 241 0.60 -17.24 -20.09
N PHE A 242 1.22 -16.15 -19.63
CA PHE A 242 0.73 -15.40 -18.47
C PHE A 242 -0.67 -14.82 -18.70
N LEU A 243 -0.93 -14.23 -19.86
CA LEU A 243 -2.26 -13.70 -20.20
C LEU A 243 -3.31 -14.81 -20.29
N GLN A 244 -2.96 -15.97 -20.86
CA GLN A 244 -3.83 -17.12 -20.87
C GLN A 244 -4.05 -17.69 -19.47
N ALA A 245 -3.01 -17.76 -18.62
CA ALA A 245 -3.10 -18.25 -17.24
C ALA A 245 -4.05 -17.38 -16.39
N GLU A 246 -3.93 -16.05 -16.45
CA GLU A 246 -4.86 -15.16 -15.76
C GLU A 246 -6.30 -15.33 -16.23
N ARG A 247 -6.53 -15.42 -17.55
CA ARG A 247 -7.86 -15.68 -18.12
C ARG A 247 -8.40 -17.05 -17.71
N GLY A 248 -7.55 -18.07 -17.70
CA GLY A 248 -7.88 -19.42 -17.25
C GLY A 248 -8.22 -19.45 -15.76
N LYS A 249 -7.43 -18.82 -14.91
CA LYS A 249 -7.70 -18.65 -13.47
C LYS A 249 -9.08 -18.02 -13.25
N LYS A 250 -9.39 -16.90 -13.93
CA LYS A 250 -10.72 -16.27 -13.89
C LYS A 250 -11.82 -17.20 -14.38
N THR A 251 -11.57 -17.99 -15.41
CA THR A 251 -12.54 -18.98 -15.91
C THR A 251 -12.82 -20.07 -14.88
N LEU A 252 -11.78 -20.57 -14.20
CA LEU A 252 -11.88 -21.61 -13.18
C LEU A 252 -12.61 -21.15 -11.91
N THR A 253 -12.80 -19.83 -11.69
CA THR A 253 -13.68 -19.36 -10.60
C THR A 253 -15.14 -19.70 -10.84
N GLN A 254 -15.57 -19.82 -12.11
CA GLN A 254 -16.95 -20.02 -12.50
C GLN A 254 -17.21 -21.39 -13.15
N ARG A 255 -16.19 -21.99 -13.74
CA ARG A 255 -16.27 -23.25 -14.48
C ARG A 255 -15.28 -24.27 -13.91
N ASP A 256 -15.55 -25.55 -14.14
CA ASP A 256 -14.71 -26.63 -13.65
C ASP A 256 -13.48 -26.89 -14.53
N LYS A 257 -13.45 -26.30 -15.75
CA LYS A 257 -12.37 -26.49 -16.72
C LYS A 257 -12.09 -25.21 -17.50
N ALA A 258 -10.80 -25.03 -17.84
CA ALA A 258 -10.32 -23.97 -18.72
C ALA A 258 -9.44 -24.56 -19.84
N PRO A 259 -9.69 -24.19 -21.11
CA PRO A 259 -8.86 -24.62 -22.25
C PRO A 259 -7.73 -23.63 -22.48
N PHE A 260 -6.55 -24.14 -22.86
CA PHE A 260 -5.36 -23.37 -23.20
C PHE A 260 -4.77 -23.84 -24.51
N ARG A 261 -4.00 -22.95 -25.15
CA ARG A 261 -3.26 -23.25 -26.36
C ARG A 261 -1.82 -22.78 -26.23
N VAL A 262 -0.88 -23.68 -26.25
CA VAL A 262 0.55 -23.36 -26.24
C VAL A 262 1.09 -23.53 -27.65
N THR A 263 1.75 -22.50 -28.17
CA THR A 263 2.41 -22.54 -29.49
C THR A 263 3.86 -22.11 -29.31
N HIS A 264 4.81 -23.00 -29.64
CA HIS A 264 6.24 -22.75 -29.55
C HIS A 264 7.01 -23.61 -30.56
N ALA A 265 8.12 -23.12 -31.11
CA ALA A 265 8.98 -23.82 -32.06
C ALA A 265 8.21 -24.49 -33.24
N GLY A 266 7.16 -23.83 -33.75
CA GLY A 266 6.33 -24.33 -34.84
C GLY A 266 5.38 -25.48 -34.49
N GLN A 267 5.30 -25.87 -33.23
CA GLN A 267 4.39 -26.88 -32.70
C GLN A 267 3.28 -26.24 -31.87
N GLN A 268 2.18 -26.97 -31.69
CA GLN A 268 1.05 -26.54 -30.92
C GLN A 268 0.50 -27.68 -30.06
N ALA A 269 0.26 -27.39 -28.77
CA ALA A 269 -0.47 -28.23 -27.84
C ALA A 269 -1.77 -27.59 -27.39
N ARG A 270 -2.79 -28.41 -27.07
CA ARG A 270 -4.06 -28.00 -26.48
C ARG A 270 -4.16 -28.64 -25.11
N VAL A 271 -4.09 -27.84 -24.08
CA VAL A 271 -4.14 -28.27 -22.68
C VAL A 271 -5.48 -27.88 -22.08
N GLU A 272 -6.15 -28.82 -21.43
CA GLU A 272 -7.31 -28.56 -20.60
C GLU A 272 -6.91 -28.69 -19.13
N LEU A 273 -7.10 -27.64 -18.34
CA LEU A 273 -6.85 -27.65 -16.90
C LEU A 273 -8.19 -27.66 -16.17
N ASP A 274 -8.42 -28.67 -15.35
CA ASP A 274 -9.56 -28.70 -14.44
C ASP A 274 -9.25 -28.01 -13.10
N ARG A 275 -10.33 -27.60 -12.38
CA ARG A 275 -10.22 -26.88 -11.11
C ARG A 275 -9.48 -27.69 -10.06
N SER A 276 -9.71 -29.00 -9.99
CA SER A 276 -9.05 -29.85 -8.98
C SER A 276 -7.55 -29.92 -9.18
N LYS A 277 -7.09 -29.96 -10.44
CA LYS A 277 -5.67 -29.89 -10.75
C LYS A 277 -5.08 -28.50 -10.48
N PHE A 278 -5.82 -27.43 -10.78
CA PHE A 278 -5.43 -26.07 -10.43
C PHE A 278 -5.26 -25.92 -8.91
N ASP A 279 -6.21 -26.43 -8.12
CA ASP A 279 -6.14 -26.40 -6.66
C ASP A 279 -4.96 -27.23 -6.12
N GLU A 280 -4.64 -28.36 -6.75
CA GLU A 280 -3.46 -29.16 -6.42
C GLU A 280 -2.15 -28.37 -6.66
N LEU A 281 -2.02 -27.76 -7.85
CA LEU A 281 -0.83 -27.00 -8.26
C LEU A 281 -0.55 -25.79 -7.35
N THR A 282 -1.61 -25.21 -6.78
CA THR A 282 -1.54 -23.95 -6.03
C THR A 282 -1.74 -24.11 -4.52
N ARG A 283 -1.85 -25.35 -4.03
CA ARG A 283 -2.13 -25.64 -2.62
C ARG A 283 -1.12 -25.03 -1.67
N ASN A 284 0.16 -25.12 -1.98
CA ASN A 284 1.25 -24.57 -1.17
C ASN A 284 1.14 -23.04 -1.02
N LEU A 285 0.68 -22.33 -2.05
CA LEU A 285 0.48 -20.89 -2.02
C LEU A 285 -0.68 -20.54 -1.08
N LEU A 286 -1.78 -21.27 -1.19
CA LEU A 286 -2.94 -21.10 -0.30
C LEU A 286 -2.60 -21.46 1.14
N ASP A 287 -1.87 -22.55 1.38
CA ASP A 287 -1.44 -22.94 2.73
C ASP A 287 -0.52 -21.86 3.35
N ARG A 288 0.32 -21.20 2.54
CA ARG A 288 1.16 -20.09 3.01
C ARG A 288 0.33 -18.89 3.49
N THR A 289 -0.79 -18.57 2.83
CA THR A 289 -1.69 -17.50 3.32
C THR A 289 -2.29 -17.84 4.69
N ILE A 290 -2.62 -19.11 4.91
CA ILE A 290 -3.16 -19.58 6.19
C ILE A 290 -2.10 -19.56 7.30
N GLU A 291 -0.85 -19.91 7.00
CA GLU A 291 0.26 -19.81 7.96
C GLU A 291 0.45 -18.37 8.42
N LEU A 292 0.54 -17.42 7.49
CA LEU A 292 0.67 -15.99 7.79
C LEU A 292 -0.52 -15.46 8.60
N THR A 293 -1.73 -15.95 8.28
CA THR A 293 -2.93 -15.63 9.06
C THR A 293 -2.83 -16.12 10.50
N ARG A 294 -2.35 -17.36 10.72
CA ARG A 294 -2.15 -17.91 12.07
C ARG A 294 -1.07 -17.15 12.85
N GLU A 295 0.02 -16.76 12.19
CA GLU A 295 1.08 -15.94 12.79
C GLU A 295 0.50 -14.60 13.27
N MET A 296 -0.23 -13.87 12.42
CA MET A 296 -0.87 -12.61 12.78
C MET A 296 -1.90 -12.78 13.92
N LEU A 297 -2.69 -13.87 13.91
CA LEU A 297 -3.63 -14.16 15.00
C LEU A 297 -2.92 -14.51 16.32
N ALA A 298 -1.70 -15.05 16.29
CA ALA A 298 -0.88 -15.23 17.48
C ALA A 298 -0.47 -13.88 18.09
N ASP A 299 0.01 -12.94 17.26
CA ASP A 299 0.32 -11.57 17.70
C ASP A 299 -0.93 -10.87 18.31
N ALA A 300 -2.10 -11.07 17.71
CA ALA A 300 -3.35 -10.50 18.22
C ALA A 300 -3.74 -11.08 19.59
N ARG A 301 -3.52 -12.38 19.83
CA ARG A 301 -3.76 -13.01 21.14
C ARG A 301 -2.85 -12.46 22.23
N GLU A 302 -1.59 -12.18 21.93
CA GLU A 302 -0.66 -11.53 22.86
C GLU A 302 -1.14 -10.15 23.31
N LYS A 303 -1.94 -9.48 22.47
CA LYS A 303 -2.61 -8.22 22.77
C LYS A 303 -3.99 -8.36 23.42
N GLY A 304 -4.41 -9.58 23.73
CA GLY A 304 -5.69 -9.87 24.38
C GLY A 304 -6.89 -10.06 23.45
N HIS A 305 -6.66 -10.15 22.13
CA HIS A 305 -7.70 -10.39 21.12
C HIS A 305 -7.71 -11.87 20.72
N GLU A 306 -8.50 -12.69 21.41
CA GLU A 306 -8.52 -14.15 21.22
C GLU A 306 -9.37 -14.62 20.03
N SER A 307 -10.31 -13.78 19.55
CA SER A 307 -11.25 -14.13 18.50
C SER A 307 -11.61 -12.93 17.62
N PHE A 308 -12.19 -13.22 16.48
CA PHE A 308 -12.80 -12.24 15.56
C PHE A 308 -14.23 -12.69 15.22
N ASP A 309 -15.07 -11.76 14.79
CA ASP A 309 -16.48 -12.02 14.50
C ASP A 309 -16.67 -12.48 13.04
N LYS A 310 -16.00 -11.81 12.10
CA LYS A 310 -16.19 -12.01 10.67
C LYS A 310 -14.86 -12.05 9.92
N ILE A 311 -14.89 -12.68 8.73
CA ILE A 311 -13.83 -12.61 7.72
C ILE A 311 -14.37 -11.83 6.53
N ILE A 312 -13.65 -10.80 6.10
CA ILE A 312 -13.97 -9.99 4.94
C ILE A 312 -12.95 -10.27 3.85
N LEU A 313 -13.42 -10.68 2.67
CA LEU A 313 -12.59 -10.94 1.51
C LEU A 313 -12.45 -9.68 0.66
N VAL A 314 -11.21 -9.26 0.47
CA VAL A 314 -10.79 -8.16 -0.38
C VAL A 314 -9.75 -8.68 -1.38
N GLY A 315 -9.56 -7.98 -2.50
CA GLY A 315 -8.65 -8.40 -3.56
C GLY A 315 -9.24 -9.44 -4.52
N GLY A 316 -8.99 -9.24 -5.81
CA GLY A 316 -9.61 -10.03 -6.88
C GLY A 316 -9.32 -11.53 -6.83
N SER A 317 -8.16 -11.94 -6.25
CA SER A 317 -7.76 -13.35 -6.14
C SER A 317 -8.56 -14.12 -5.07
N THR A 318 -9.23 -13.43 -4.14
CA THR A 318 -10.15 -14.06 -3.17
C THR A 318 -11.40 -14.68 -3.82
N ARG A 319 -11.66 -14.35 -5.08
CA ARG A 319 -12.77 -14.93 -5.87
C ARG A 319 -12.55 -16.41 -6.20
N MET A 320 -11.32 -16.95 -6.07
CA MET A 320 -11.03 -18.36 -6.25
C MET A 320 -11.76 -19.21 -5.20
N PRO A 321 -12.57 -20.20 -5.58
CA PRO A 321 -13.38 -21.01 -4.64
C PRO A 321 -12.54 -21.66 -3.53
N GLN A 322 -11.34 -22.15 -3.85
CA GLN A 322 -10.41 -22.74 -2.89
C GLN A 322 -10.08 -21.83 -1.70
N VAL A 323 -10.08 -20.50 -1.89
CA VAL A 323 -9.80 -19.53 -0.81
C VAL A 323 -10.91 -19.59 0.23
N ARG A 324 -12.18 -19.43 -0.20
CA ARG A 324 -13.34 -19.50 0.68
C ARG A 324 -13.43 -20.84 1.40
N GLU A 325 -13.30 -21.93 0.67
CA GLU A 325 -13.36 -23.29 1.20
C GLU A 325 -12.29 -23.53 2.28
N ARG A 326 -11.06 -23.07 2.03
CA ARG A 326 -9.95 -23.23 2.96
C ARG A 326 -10.13 -22.39 4.24
N LEU A 327 -10.66 -21.17 4.11
CA LEU A 327 -10.96 -20.31 5.27
C LEU A 327 -12.08 -20.87 6.12
N VAL A 328 -13.15 -21.41 5.52
CA VAL A 328 -14.22 -22.09 6.24
C VAL A 328 -13.69 -23.31 6.98
N GLN A 329 -12.87 -24.12 6.31
CA GLN A 329 -12.25 -25.32 6.90
C GLN A 329 -11.35 -24.95 8.09
N GLU A 330 -10.58 -23.87 8.00
CA GLU A 330 -9.62 -23.46 9.01
C GLU A 330 -10.25 -22.80 10.22
N PHE A 331 -11.17 -21.85 9.96
CA PHE A 331 -11.68 -20.96 11.02
C PHE A 331 -13.15 -21.25 11.40
N GLY A 332 -13.85 -22.11 10.67
CA GLY A 332 -15.25 -22.44 10.94
C GLY A 332 -16.21 -21.26 10.74
N LYS A 333 -15.78 -20.23 10.01
CA LYS A 333 -16.57 -19.03 9.73
C LYS A 333 -16.71 -18.84 8.22
N GLU A 334 -17.93 -18.51 7.79
CA GLU A 334 -18.21 -18.20 6.40
C GLU A 334 -17.69 -16.79 6.07
N PRO A 335 -16.76 -16.64 5.12
CA PRO A 335 -16.27 -15.31 4.74
C PRO A 335 -17.32 -14.50 3.98
N GLU A 336 -17.37 -13.19 4.22
CA GLU A 336 -18.18 -12.24 3.48
C GLU A 336 -17.34 -11.62 2.36
N THR A 337 -17.88 -11.55 1.14
CA THR A 337 -17.25 -10.83 0.04
C THR A 337 -17.79 -9.41 0.02
N PHE A 338 -16.90 -8.43 0.16
CA PHE A 338 -17.27 -7.02 0.18
C PHE A 338 -16.51 -6.27 -0.91
N ASP A 339 -17.16 -6.02 -2.04
CA ASP A 339 -16.65 -5.27 -3.20
C ASP A 339 -15.13 -5.46 -3.45
N PRO A 340 -14.64 -6.69 -3.68
CA PRO A 340 -13.23 -7.04 -3.54
C PRO A 340 -12.27 -6.27 -4.44
N ASP A 341 -12.77 -5.67 -5.52
CA ASP A 341 -11.98 -4.85 -6.45
C ASP A 341 -12.17 -3.34 -6.23
N GLU A 342 -13.07 -2.91 -5.34
CA GLU A 342 -13.51 -1.52 -5.22
C GLU A 342 -13.48 -0.97 -3.80
N ALA A 343 -13.60 -1.84 -2.79
CA ALA A 343 -13.71 -1.45 -1.39
C ALA A 343 -12.56 -0.53 -0.96
N VAL A 344 -11.35 -0.79 -1.45
CA VAL A 344 -10.15 -0.04 -1.12
C VAL A 344 -10.20 1.39 -1.65
N ALA A 345 -10.51 1.59 -2.94
CA ALA A 345 -10.64 2.93 -3.52
C ALA A 345 -11.82 3.72 -2.90
N LYS A 346 -12.97 3.04 -2.65
CA LYS A 346 -14.13 3.63 -1.98
C LYS A 346 -13.78 4.10 -0.56
N GLY A 347 -13.08 3.27 0.21
CA GLY A 347 -12.65 3.63 1.57
C GLY A 347 -11.64 4.76 1.58
N ALA A 348 -10.73 4.82 0.62
CA ALA A 348 -9.80 5.93 0.46
C ALA A 348 -10.52 7.25 0.14
N ALA A 349 -11.56 7.22 -0.71
CA ALA A 349 -12.38 8.40 -1.00
C ALA A 349 -13.15 8.89 0.25
N LEU A 350 -13.70 7.96 1.04
CA LEU A 350 -14.36 8.29 2.30
C LEU A 350 -13.38 8.88 3.33
N PHE A 351 -12.17 8.35 3.42
CA PHE A 351 -11.12 8.90 4.26
C PHE A 351 -10.75 10.32 3.81
N GLY A 352 -10.60 10.56 2.51
CA GLY A 352 -10.33 11.88 1.96
C GLY A 352 -11.44 12.90 2.26
N LEU A 353 -12.71 12.49 2.18
CA LEU A 353 -13.84 13.33 2.60
C LEU A 353 -13.77 13.65 4.09
N LYS A 354 -13.50 12.64 4.95
CA LYS A 354 -13.33 12.84 6.39
C LYS A 354 -12.25 13.88 6.70
N GLU A 355 -11.06 13.77 6.10
CA GLU A 355 -9.97 14.72 6.28
C GLU A 355 -10.35 16.14 5.86
N SER A 356 -11.08 16.29 4.74
CA SER A 356 -11.56 17.60 4.28
C SER A 356 -12.59 18.21 5.23
N LEU A 357 -13.53 17.42 5.73
CA LEU A 357 -14.54 17.86 6.69
C LEU A 357 -13.90 18.22 8.04
N GLU A 358 -12.96 17.44 8.55
CA GLU A 358 -12.22 17.74 9.79
C GLU A 358 -11.42 19.05 9.67
N ALA A 359 -10.80 19.30 8.52
CA ALA A 359 -10.09 20.55 8.26
C ALA A 359 -11.06 21.75 8.29
N SER A 360 -12.22 21.64 7.62
CA SER A 360 -13.25 22.69 7.60
C SER A 360 -13.89 22.91 8.98
N VAL A 361 -14.13 21.84 9.73
CA VAL A 361 -14.62 21.94 11.12
C VAL A 361 -13.60 22.67 11.99
N ARG A 362 -12.31 22.36 11.87
CA ARG A 362 -11.24 23.08 12.59
C ARG A 362 -11.22 24.57 12.25
N GLU A 363 -11.31 24.91 10.97
CA GLU A 363 -11.34 26.31 10.51
C GLU A 363 -12.53 27.07 11.08
N ILE A 364 -13.72 26.47 11.12
CA ILE A 364 -14.93 27.08 11.69
C ILE A 364 -14.81 27.29 13.21
N LEU A 365 -14.20 26.34 13.92
CA LEU A 365 -14.10 26.38 15.39
C LEU A 365 -12.91 27.17 15.91
N THR A 366 -11.91 27.49 15.07
CA THR A 366 -10.72 28.27 15.45
C THR A 366 -10.88 29.70 14.89
N PRO A 367 -11.21 30.71 15.70
CA PRO A 367 -11.32 32.09 15.23
C PRO A 367 -9.98 32.60 14.70
N GLU A 368 -10.02 33.39 13.62
CA GLU A 368 -8.84 34.08 13.09
C GLU A 368 -8.09 34.84 14.19
N GLY A 369 -6.83 34.52 14.41
CA GLY A 369 -5.93 35.23 15.34
C GLY A 369 -5.77 34.62 16.74
N THR A 370 -6.37 33.47 17.05
CA THR A 370 -6.25 32.81 18.37
C THR A 370 -5.43 31.52 18.38
N ALA A 371 -4.82 31.12 17.28
CA ALA A 371 -3.95 29.96 17.23
C ALA A 371 -2.63 30.27 17.94
N ASP A 372 -2.53 29.94 19.22
CA ASP A 372 -1.26 29.78 19.92
C ASP A 372 -0.74 28.36 19.64
N PRO A 373 0.40 28.20 18.93
CA PRO A 373 0.91 26.87 18.56
C PRO A 373 1.30 26.00 19.77
N GLU A 374 1.45 26.61 20.95
CA GLU A 374 1.92 25.93 22.16
C GLU A 374 0.79 25.51 23.12
N THR A 375 -0.45 25.95 22.89
CA THR A 375 -1.57 25.54 23.75
C THR A 375 -2.37 24.43 23.06
N PRO A 376 -2.42 23.19 23.60
CA PRO A 376 -3.35 22.18 23.09
C PRO A 376 -4.78 22.70 23.25
N ALA A 377 -5.42 23.08 22.16
CA ALA A 377 -6.86 23.35 22.19
C ALA A 377 -7.57 22.05 22.63
N ASP A 378 -8.47 22.14 23.60
CA ASP A 378 -9.32 21.03 23.98
C ASP A 378 -10.01 20.49 22.72
N ALA A 379 -10.04 19.17 22.57
CA ALA A 379 -10.70 18.53 21.44
C ALA A 379 -12.16 19.00 21.39
N PRO A 380 -12.68 19.38 20.20
CA PRO A 380 -14.05 19.90 20.09
C PRO A 380 -15.06 18.84 20.56
N THR A 381 -16.12 19.28 21.21
CA THR A 381 -17.21 18.40 21.62
C THR A 381 -18.00 17.92 20.40
N GLU A 382 -18.70 16.78 20.53
CA GLU A 382 -19.57 16.28 19.45
C GLU A 382 -20.64 17.30 19.02
N GLU A 383 -21.15 18.10 19.95
CA GLU A 383 -22.12 19.16 19.67
C GLU A 383 -21.50 20.27 18.81
N GLN A 384 -20.29 20.72 19.14
CA GLN A 384 -19.55 21.72 18.34
C GLN A 384 -19.23 21.20 16.93
N VAL A 385 -18.82 19.93 16.81
CA VAL A 385 -18.59 19.30 15.50
C VAL A 385 -19.90 19.23 14.71
N SER A 386 -21.01 18.83 15.33
CA SER A 386 -22.33 18.77 14.67
C SER A 386 -22.79 20.15 14.16
N GLU A 387 -22.66 21.20 14.98
CA GLU A 387 -23.00 22.55 14.56
C GLU A 387 -22.10 23.06 13.42
N ALA A 388 -20.81 22.72 13.44
CA ALA A 388 -19.90 23.07 12.36
C ALA A 388 -20.27 22.35 11.06
N LEU A 389 -20.64 21.07 11.13
CA LEU A 389 -21.12 20.30 9.97
C LEU A 389 -22.42 20.88 9.40
N ASP A 390 -23.38 21.32 10.23
CA ASP A 390 -24.61 21.98 9.79
C ASP A 390 -24.31 23.31 9.04
N ARG A 391 -23.30 24.06 9.49
CA ARG A 391 -22.83 25.25 8.79
C ARG A 391 -22.20 24.90 7.44
N ILE A 392 -21.37 23.84 7.38
CA ILE A 392 -20.76 23.34 6.15
C ILE A 392 -21.85 22.94 5.14
N GLU A 393 -22.85 22.17 5.57
CA GLU A 393 -23.99 21.81 4.72
C GLU A 393 -24.73 23.05 4.17
N SER A 394 -25.00 24.00 5.04
CA SER A 394 -25.70 25.22 4.66
C SER A 394 -24.90 26.12 3.72
N GLN A 395 -23.58 26.16 3.91
CA GLN A 395 -22.66 26.97 3.11
C GLN A 395 -22.44 26.39 1.71
N PHE A 396 -22.34 25.06 1.61
CA PHE A 396 -21.99 24.38 0.36
C PHE A 396 -23.18 23.71 -0.34
N GLY A 397 -24.36 23.72 0.27
CA GLY A 397 -25.62 23.29 -0.37
C GLY A 397 -25.71 21.79 -0.64
N PHE A 398 -25.04 20.96 0.16
CA PHE A 398 -25.18 19.50 0.13
C PHE A 398 -25.62 18.97 1.49
N THR A 399 -26.08 17.72 1.54
CA THR A 399 -26.53 17.08 2.78
C THR A 399 -25.60 15.91 3.12
N LEU A 400 -24.98 15.96 4.29
CA LEU A 400 -24.21 14.85 4.83
C LEU A 400 -25.14 13.77 5.37
N THR A 401 -24.99 12.53 4.90
CA THR A 401 -25.73 11.41 5.48
C THR A 401 -25.28 11.10 6.91
N GLY A 402 -26.13 10.46 7.71
CA GLY A 402 -25.76 10.04 9.07
C GLY A 402 -24.43 9.28 9.12
N PRO A 403 -24.20 8.26 8.27
CA PRO A 403 -22.93 7.54 8.22
C PRO A 403 -21.71 8.44 7.94
N VAL A 404 -21.82 9.43 7.07
CA VAL A 404 -20.71 10.37 6.78
C VAL A 404 -20.44 11.29 7.98
N ARG A 405 -21.50 11.77 8.67
CA ARG A 405 -21.34 12.54 9.91
C ARG A 405 -20.67 11.69 11.01
N ASP A 406 -21.07 10.42 11.13
CA ASP A 406 -20.44 9.49 12.07
C ASP A 406 -18.98 9.22 11.72
N LEU A 407 -18.63 9.15 10.43
CA LEU A 407 -17.24 8.99 9.97
C LEU A 407 -16.34 10.16 10.40
N VAL A 408 -16.83 11.42 10.36
CA VAL A 408 -16.06 12.57 10.84
C VAL A 408 -15.71 12.43 12.33
N ASN A 409 -16.63 11.88 13.12
CA ASN A 409 -16.40 11.62 14.54
C ASN A 409 -15.67 10.28 14.80
N THR A 410 -15.40 9.47 13.76
CA THR A 410 -14.75 8.18 13.91
C THR A 410 -13.24 8.36 14.02
N LYS A 411 -12.65 7.83 15.09
CA LYS A 411 -11.21 7.77 15.27
C LYS A 411 -10.66 6.57 14.50
N ILE A 412 -9.64 6.81 13.67
CA ILE A 412 -8.91 5.75 12.95
C ILE A 412 -7.53 5.61 13.59
N VAL A 413 -7.18 4.39 14.02
CA VAL A 413 -5.91 4.07 14.67
C VAL A 413 -5.23 2.97 13.86
N ASN A 414 -4.07 3.30 13.32
CA ASN A 414 -3.20 2.36 12.59
C ASN A 414 -2.08 1.85 13.49
N VAL A 415 -1.38 0.82 13.01
CA VAL A 415 -0.19 0.26 13.66
C VAL A 415 1.01 0.25 12.71
N LEU A 416 2.21 0.18 13.28
CA LEU A 416 3.44 -0.05 12.53
C LEU A 416 3.46 -1.44 11.90
N SER A 417 3.83 -1.53 10.64
CA SER A 417 3.99 -2.80 9.92
C SER A 417 5.29 -3.53 10.27
N LYS A 418 6.32 -2.78 10.64
CA LYS A 418 7.66 -3.31 10.96
C LYS A 418 8.19 -2.66 12.23
N SER A 419 9.01 -3.40 12.99
CA SER A 419 9.76 -2.81 14.11
C SER A 419 10.84 -1.89 13.58
N LEU A 420 11.03 -0.71 14.20
CA LEU A 420 12.07 0.26 13.85
C LEU A 420 13.11 0.35 14.96
N GLY A 421 14.39 0.28 14.59
CA GLY A 421 15.49 0.30 15.54
C GLY A 421 16.75 0.92 14.97
N VAL A 422 17.77 0.98 15.79
CA VAL A 422 19.12 1.47 15.44
C VAL A 422 20.15 0.37 15.53
N VAL A 423 21.17 0.44 14.68
CA VAL A 423 22.36 -0.43 14.79
C VAL A 423 23.22 0.08 15.93
N ALA A 424 23.53 -0.80 16.87
CA ALA A 424 24.42 -0.56 17.99
C ALA A 424 25.40 -1.73 18.16
N LEU A 425 26.46 -1.52 18.93
CA LEU A 425 27.38 -2.59 19.29
C LEU A 425 26.92 -3.27 20.58
N ASN A 426 26.85 -4.61 20.57
CA ASN A 426 26.57 -5.40 21.74
C ASN A 426 27.83 -5.59 22.62
N GLU A 427 27.73 -6.26 23.78
CA GLU A 427 28.86 -6.51 24.68
C GLU A 427 30.02 -7.30 24.05
N ALA A 428 29.75 -8.04 22.96
CA ALA A 428 30.76 -8.77 22.19
C ALA A 428 31.36 -7.93 21.05
N ASN A 429 31.09 -6.62 21.00
CA ASN A 429 31.53 -5.69 19.95
C ASN A 429 31.03 -6.10 18.52
N GLN A 430 29.83 -6.66 18.44
CA GLN A 430 29.19 -7.03 17.19
C GLN A 430 28.00 -6.09 16.94
N GLU A 431 27.77 -5.74 15.69
CA GLU A 431 26.59 -4.96 15.31
C GLU A 431 25.30 -5.76 15.60
N THR A 432 24.35 -5.09 16.20
CA THR A 432 23.02 -5.63 16.51
C THR A 432 21.97 -4.55 16.36
N VAL A 433 20.76 -4.90 15.99
CA VAL A 433 19.63 -3.95 15.93
C VAL A 433 18.94 -3.88 17.29
N VAL A 434 18.89 -2.67 17.83
CA VAL A 434 18.14 -2.35 19.06
C VAL A 434 16.84 -1.67 18.64
N TYR A 435 15.71 -2.37 18.78
CA TYR A 435 14.40 -1.85 18.40
C TYR A 435 13.88 -0.85 19.42
N LEU A 436 13.43 0.31 18.93
CA LEU A 436 12.81 1.36 19.73
C LEU A 436 11.29 1.37 19.55
N LEU A 437 10.81 1.21 18.31
CA LEU A 437 9.39 1.16 18.03
C LEU A 437 9.02 -0.27 17.59
N PRO A 438 8.11 -0.95 18.32
CA PRO A 438 7.76 -2.34 18.03
C PRO A 438 6.75 -2.41 16.86
N ARG A 439 6.83 -3.48 16.07
CA ARG A 439 5.81 -3.88 15.11
C ARG A 439 4.45 -4.00 15.80
N ASN A 440 3.39 -3.66 15.08
CA ASN A 440 2.03 -3.61 15.59
C ASN A 440 1.82 -2.61 16.76
N GLY A 441 2.78 -1.70 17.04
CA GLY A 441 2.58 -0.56 17.92
C GLY A 441 1.62 0.46 17.31
N GLU A 442 0.68 1.02 18.10
CA GLU A 442 -0.27 2.04 17.63
C GLU A 442 0.45 3.35 17.24
N VAL A 443 0.10 3.92 16.09
CA VAL A 443 0.65 5.22 15.65
C VAL A 443 -0.40 6.33 15.86
N PRO A 444 -0.01 7.56 16.26
CA PRO A 444 1.38 8.01 16.47
C PRO A 444 2.00 7.47 17.76
N MET A 445 3.31 7.24 17.74
CA MET A 445 4.07 6.82 18.91
C MET A 445 5.47 7.40 18.93
N GLU A 446 6.06 7.48 20.12
CA GLU A 446 7.44 7.87 20.30
C GLU A 446 8.12 7.06 21.41
N TYR A 447 9.41 6.84 21.25
CA TYR A 447 10.23 6.20 22.24
C TYR A 447 11.68 6.69 22.15
N SER A 448 12.39 6.70 23.28
CA SER A 448 13.81 7.07 23.32
C SER A 448 14.63 6.08 24.14
N SER A 449 15.86 5.87 23.72
CA SER A 449 16.85 5.06 24.45
C SER A 449 18.22 5.76 24.46
N ASP A 450 19.00 5.50 25.49
CA ASP A 450 20.34 6.05 25.64
C ASP A 450 21.39 5.02 25.21
N PHE A 451 22.29 5.42 24.33
CA PHE A 451 23.41 4.65 23.82
C PHE A 451 24.72 5.31 24.27
N GLY A 452 25.87 4.63 24.15
CA GLY A 452 27.18 5.16 24.50
C GLY A 452 28.05 5.30 23.27
N THR A 453 28.95 6.32 23.26
CA THR A 453 30.03 6.39 22.27
C THR A 453 30.99 5.21 22.47
N ASP A 454 31.52 4.64 21.37
CA ASP A 454 32.43 3.48 21.40
C ASP A 454 33.79 3.85 22.02
N LYS A 455 34.33 5.02 21.68
CA LYS A 455 35.68 5.46 22.09
C LYS A 455 35.74 6.93 22.52
N ALA A 456 36.78 7.26 23.27
CA ALA A 456 37.07 8.64 23.63
C ALA A 456 37.45 9.47 22.39
N ASN A 457 37.08 10.75 22.39
CA ASN A 457 37.29 11.70 21.29
C ASN A 457 36.67 11.25 19.94
N GLN A 458 35.56 10.56 19.99
CA GLN A 458 34.81 10.23 18.80
C GLN A 458 34.24 11.51 18.17
N GLU A 459 34.44 11.71 16.85
CA GLU A 459 34.09 12.95 16.15
C GLU A 459 32.62 12.98 15.74
N GLY A 460 31.99 11.81 15.63
CA GLY A 460 30.56 11.67 15.28
C GLY A 460 30.03 10.28 15.59
N VAL A 461 28.71 10.17 15.56
CA VAL A 461 27.97 8.91 15.69
C VAL A 461 27.01 8.81 14.52
N ASP A 462 27.10 7.72 13.78
CA ASP A 462 26.15 7.39 12.73
C ASP A 462 24.95 6.65 13.35
N ILE A 463 23.79 7.24 13.22
CA ILE A 463 22.50 6.69 13.64
C ILE A 463 21.91 5.95 12.42
N ARG A 464 22.26 4.69 12.29
CA ARG A 464 21.79 3.83 11.20
C ARG A 464 20.47 3.20 11.59
N VAL A 465 19.38 3.55 10.87
CA VAL A 465 18.01 3.14 11.15
C VAL A 465 17.65 1.90 10.33
N MET A 466 17.11 0.90 11.00
CA MET A 466 16.74 -0.38 10.41
C MET A 466 15.26 -0.68 10.64
N ALA A 467 14.61 -1.30 9.65
CA ALA A 467 13.25 -1.85 9.74
C ALA A 467 13.31 -3.38 9.70
N GLY A 468 12.82 -4.03 10.76
CA GLY A 468 12.79 -5.49 10.91
C GLY A 468 11.38 -6.06 10.92
N GLU A 469 11.21 -7.23 10.29
CA GLU A 469 9.90 -7.91 10.25
C GLU A 469 9.61 -8.76 11.50
N ARG A 470 10.63 -9.28 12.16
CA ARG A 470 10.51 -10.24 13.28
C ARG A 470 11.49 -9.99 14.42
N ASP A 471 11.81 -8.75 14.72
CA ASP A 471 12.75 -8.39 15.80
C ASP A 471 14.08 -9.17 15.74
N SER A 472 14.56 -9.46 14.52
CA SER A 472 15.88 -10.07 14.31
C SER A 472 16.94 -9.10 14.79
N PRO A 473 17.88 -9.52 15.65
CA PRO A 473 18.98 -8.69 16.09
C PRO A 473 20.05 -8.48 14.99
N GLU A 474 19.97 -9.24 13.90
CA GLU A 474 20.96 -9.22 12.82
C GLU A 474 20.64 -8.12 11.81
N PRO A 475 21.53 -7.11 11.59
CA PRO A 475 21.29 -6.06 10.61
C PRO A 475 21.06 -6.56 9.18
N LEU A 476 21.66 -7.70 8.80
CA LEU A 476 21.50 -8.31 7.47
C LEU A 476 20.09 -8.85 7.20
N ASP A 477 19.31 -9.13 8.24
CA ASP A 477 17.93 -9.58 8.14
C ASP A 477 16.94 -8.40 8.08
N CYS A 478 17.44 -7.17 8.20
CA CYS A 478 16.66 -5.94 8.28
C CYS A 478 16.84 -5.09 7.02
N LYS A 479 15.81 -4.30 6.71
CA LYS A 479 15.89 -3.30 5.64
C LYS A 479 16.51 -2.02 6.19
N ASP A 480 17.50 -1.46 5.50
CA ASP A 480 18.05 -0.15 5.80
C ASP A 480 17.02 0.94 5.48
N VAL A 481 16.76 1.83 6.44
CA VAL A 481 15.84 2.96 6.28
C VAL A 481 16.62 4.23 5.95
N GLY A 482 17.84 4.36 6.51
CA GLY A 482 18.74 5.48 6.27
C GLY A 482 19.68 5.72 7.45
N THR A 483 20.63 6.65 7.26
CA THR A 483 21.65 6.99 8.26
C THR A 483 21.69 8.49 8.51
N ALA A 484 21.71 8.89 9.79
CA ALA A 484 21.94 10.27 10.21
C ALA A 484 23.23 10.36 11.01
N THR A 485 24.06 11.38 10.78
CA THR A 485 25.33 11.56 11.50
C THR A 485 25.22 12.70 12.50
N LEU A 486 25.31 12.38 13.80
CA LEU A 486 25.46 13.36 14.88
C LEU A 486 26.93 13.73 15.05
N ASN A 487 27.31 14.98 14.77
CA ASN A 487 28.66 15.49 15.06
C ASN A 487 28.84 15.74 16.57
N LEU A 488 29.92 15.23 17.11
CA LEU A 488 30.22 15.31 18.53
C LEU A 488 31.30 16.37 18.84
N PRO A 489 31.20 17.05 19.98
CA PRO A 489 32.26 17.98 20.41
C PRO A 489 33.55 17.21 20.77
N PRO A 490 34.73 17.85 20.60
CA PRO A 490 36.00 17.22 20.93
C PRO A 490 36.13 16.96 22.44
N ARG A 491 36.90 15.93 22.80
CA ARG A 491 37.26 15.52 24.17
C ARG A 491 36.12 14.84 24.96
N LEU A 492 35.12 14.28 24.29
CA LEU A 492 34.15 13.41 24.97
C LEU A 492 34.86 12.12 25.45
N PRO A 493 34.59 11.66 26.68
CA PRO A 493 35.02 10.34 27.14
C PRO A 493 34.39 9.22 26.31
N ALA A 494 34.96 8.01 26.35
CA ALA A 494 34.28 6.82 25.87
C ALA A 494 32.99 6.59 26.69
N HIS A 495 31.98 6.00 26.08
CA HIS A 495 30.67 5.73 26.66
C HIS A 495 29.90 7.01 27.06
N SER A 496 30.18 8.16 26.41
CA SER A 496 29.36 9.35 26.57
C SER A 496 27.93 9.08 26.09
N PRO A 497 26.91 9.45 26.89
CA PRO A 497 25.54 9.06 26.57
C PRO A 497 24.98 9.87 25.40
N ILE A 498 24.46 9.16 24.42
CA ILE A 498 23.74 9.68 23.25
C ILE A 498 22.31 9.22 23.34
N ARG A 499 21.37 10.13 23.48
CA ARG A 499 19.95 9.82 23.44
C ARG A 499 19.45 9.78 22.03
N VAL A 500 18.86 8.67 21.62
CA VAL A 500 18.19 8.52 20.33
C VAL A 500 16.70 8.39 20.59
N LYS A 501 15.91 9.31 20.03
CA LYS A 501 14.45 9.33 20.09
C LYS A 501 13.89 9.06 18.69
N PHE A 502 12.98 8.13 18.59
CA PHE A 502 12.14 7.90 17.42
C PHE A 502 10.75 8.42 17.70
N ALA A 503 10.20 9.19 16.77
CA ALA A 503 8.81 9.61 16.78
C ALA A 503 8.19 9.34 15.40
N ILE A 504 7.08 8.62 15.36
CA ILE A 504 6.34 8.36 14.14
C ILE A 504 4.97 9.03 14.22
N ASN A 505 4.62 9.77 13.18
CA ASN A 505 3.35 10.48 13.10
C ASN A 505 2.22 9.59 12.56
N ARG A 506 0.99 10.15 12.44
CA ARG A 506 -0.17 9.43 11.90
C ARG A 506 -0.01 8.99 10.45
N ASP A 507 0.81 9.71 9.68
CA ASP A 507 1.06 9.44 8.26
C ASP A 507 2.16 8.39 8.05
N GLY A 508 2.79 7.93 9.15
CA GLY A 508 3.87 6.93 9.12
C GLY A 508 5.25 7.53 8.83
N ARG A 509 5.42 8.86 8.92
CA ARG A 509 6.73 9.51 8.79
C ARG A 509 7.51 9.38 10.08
N LEU A 510 8.78 9.01 9.95
CA LEU A 510 9.71 8.81 11.06
C LEU A 510 10.60 10.05 11.24
N LEU A 511 10.52 10.66 12.43
CA LEU A 511 11.47 11.65 12.91
C LEU A 511 12.43 10.99 13.90
N VAL A 512 13.72 11.14 13.66
CA VAL A 512 14.78 10.69 14.56
C VAL A 512 15.53 11.89 15.11
N THR A 513 15.54 12.02 16.43
CA THR A 513 16.32 13.00 17.16
C THR A 513 17.47 12.28 17.85
N ALA A 514 18.72 12.69 17.61
CA ALA A 514 19.87 12.22 18.37
C ALA A 514 20.51 13.38 19.13
N THR A 515 20.72 13.20 20.43
CA THR A 515 21.23 14.23 21.33
C THR A 515 22.41 13.70 22.16
N ASP A 516 23.57 14.39 22.10
CA ASP A 516 24.67 14.20 23.03
C ASP A 516 24.32 14.84 24.39
N LEU A 517 24.09 13.99 25.38
CA LEU A 517 23.73 14.45 26.73
C LEU A 517 24.87 15.06 27.53
N THR A 518 26.11 14.94 27.05
CA THR A 518 27.32 15.50 27.69
C THR A 518 27.69 16.86 27.13
N GLY A 519 27.75 16.97 25.79
CA GLY A 519 28.14 18.20 25.08
C GLY A 519 26.98 19.08 24.64
N GLY A 520 25.75 18.55 24.64
CA GLY A 520 24.53 19.27 24.27
C GLY A 520 24.30 19.40 22.76
N SER A 521 25.08 18.75 21.91
CA SER A 521 24.84 18.71 20.46
C SER A 521 23.60 17.88 20.17
N SER A 522 22.76 18.34 19.24
CA SER A 522 21.58 17.61 18.80
C SER A 522 21.43 17.68 17.29
N ILE A 523 20.85 16.64 16.72
CA ILE A 523 20.42 16.58 15.32
C ILE A 523 19.00 16.02 15.27
N ASP A 524 18.16 16.68 14.49
CA ASP A 524 16.84 16.20 14.13
C ASP A 524 16.87 15.84 12.66
N VAL A 525 16.51 14.61 12.32
CA VAL A 525 16.42 14.13 10.95
C VAL A 525 15.06 13.53 10.75
N GLU A 526 14.26 14.16 9.90
CA GLU A 526 13.12 13.51 9.30
C GLU A 526 13.72 12.57 8.23
N PHE A 527 13.55 11.26 8.43
CA PHE A 527 14.08 10.30 7.48
C PHE A 527 13.22 10.34 6.22
N GLU A 528 13.70 11.08 5.23
CA GLU A 528 13.44 10.80 3.83
C GLU A 528 14.43 9.69 3.46
N THR A 529 13.93 8.52 3.13
CA THR A 529 14.80 7.35 2.89
C THR A 529 15.69 7.59 1.68
N GLU A 530 16.99 7.32 1.78
CA GLU A 530 17.93 7.41 0.65
C GLU A 530 17.51 6.55 -0.56
N ALA A 531 16.62 5.58 -0.33
CA ALA A 531 16.04 4.71 -1.36
C ALA A 531 14.97 5.38 -2.23
N VAL A 532 14.56 6.63 -1.90
CA VAL A 532 13.40 7.31 -2.50
C VAL A 532 13.81 8.71 -2.91
N MET A 533 13.25 9.24 -3.99
CA MET A 533 13.55 10.61 -4.46
C MET A 533 13.19 11.63 -3.38
N ASN A 534 14.10 12.58 -3.11
CA ASN A 534 13.79 13.71 -2.25
C ASN A 534 12.83 14.71 -2.93
N ALA A 535 12.31 15.67 -2.16
CA ALA A 535 11.30 16.61 -2.65
C ALA A 535 11.78 17.47 -3.86
N GLU A 536 13.06 17.86 -3.88
CA GLU A 536 13.65 18.65 -4.98
C GLU A 536 13.79 17.81 -6.25
N ASP A 537 14.27 16.57 -6.13
CA ASP A 537 14.36 15.62 -7.25
C ASP A 537 12.97 15.29 -7.82
N VAL A 538 11.95 15.11 -6.96
CA VAL A 538 10.55 14.88 -7.36
C VAL A 538 10.03 16.05 -8.19
N GLU A 539 10.28 17.31 -7.79
CA GLU A 539 9.80 18.49 -8.54
C GLU A 539 10.48 18.60 -9.92
N GLN A 540 11.79 18.40 -9.97
CA GLN A 540 12.54 18.40 -11.23
C GLN A 540 12.07 17.26 -12.15
N ARG A 541 11.95 16.06 -11.62
CA ARG A 541 11.52 14.86 -12.36
C ARG A 541 10.08 14.98 -12.85
N SER A 542 9.16 15.48 -12.01
CA SER A 542 7.76 15.73 -12.37
C SER A 542 7.65 16.62 -13.60
N SER A 543 8.44 17.68 -13.66
CA SER A 543 8.44 18.60 -14.81
C SER A 543 8.86 17.90 -16.12
N ALA A 544 9.83 16.98 -16.05
CA ALA A 544 10.27 16.20 -17.22
C ALA A 544 9.21 15.17 -17.64
N LEU A 545 8.63 14.43 -16.68
CA LEU A 545 7.64 13.40 -16.96
C LEU A 545 6.31 13.95 -17.49
N ARG A 546 5.93 15.18 -17.12
CA ARG A 546 4.72 15.84 -17.64
C ARG A 546 4.77 16.11 -19.14
N MET A 547 5.96 16.15 -19.75
CA MET A 547 6.11 16.31 -21.19
C MET A 547 5.73 15.05 -21.98
N LEU A 548 5.75 13.87 -21.33
CA LEU A 548 5.35 12.62 -21.95
C LEU A 548 3.83 12.55 -22.04
N ASN A 549 3.32 12.13 -23.20
CA ASN A 549 1.88 11.95 -23.40
C ASN A 549 1.45 10.59 -22.83
N VAL A 550 0.58 10.60 -21.82
CA VAL A 550 0.01 9.39 -21.22
C VAL A 550 -1.43 9.21 -21.67
N SER A 551 -1.74 8.03 -22.23
CA SER A 551 -3.06 7.68 -22.78
C SER A 551 -3.56 6.34 -22.27
#